data_6b33300fff3c5caaf2a42f663f49154b
#
_entry.id   6b33300fff3c5caaf2a42f663f49154b
#
_cell.length_a   1.000
_cell.length_b   1.000
_cell.length_c   1.000
_cell.angle_alpha   90.00
_cell.angle_beta   90.00
_cell.angle_gamma   90.00
#
_symmetry.space_group_name_H-M   'P 1'
#
loop_
_entity.id
_entity.type
_entity.pdbx_description
1 polymer ?
#
loop_
_entity_poly.entity_id
_entity_poly.type
_entity_poly.pdbx_seq_one_letter_code
_entity_poly.pdbx_strand_id
1 'polypeptide(L)'
;DFAEIPLLLVLMLMTYERYAKIPAKRHVFYYKVFDTLVEQHDAAKIGFNRVFKTQMNPEEFSMVLEEFCARTYIDEKFEFTQLEFEEYFHNLRSVKRIGKNFSCTDLISDLTVALCILTHNNDKYRFIHRSFQEYFCAVTFAKCDDAAFKSVAAIFDKRIAKITADYTFDMMFDMAPSK
;
A
#
# COMPACT_ATOMS: atom_id res chain seq x y z
N ASP A 1 14.32 11.08 -11.01
CA ASP A 1 13.37 10.65 -12.03
C ASP A 1 12.80 9.28 -11.66
N PHE A 2 11.50 9.04 -11.95
CA PHE A 2 10.80 7.80 -11.55
C PHE A 2 11.43 6.55 -12.19
N ALA A 3 11.89 6.67 -13.42
CA ALA A 3 12.52 5.58 -14.17
C ALA A 3 13.98 5.28 -13.76
N GLU A 4 14.59 6.10 -12.93
CA GLU A 4 15.93 5.88 -12.40
C GLU A 4 15.96 4.86 -11.24
N ILE A 5 14.79 4.51 -10.72
CA ILE A 5 14.64 3.48 -9.67
C ILE A 5 14.35 2.15 -10.35
N PRO A 6 15.27 1.16 -10.35
CA PRO A 6 15.11 -0.10 -11.10
C PRO A 6 13.80 -0.83 -10.80
N LEU A 7 13.37 -0.84 -9.54
CA LEU A 7 12.11 -1.46 -9.14
C LEU A 7 10.91 -0.80 -9.81
N LEU A 8 10.85 0.54 -9.78
CA LEU A 8 9.73 1.26 -10.39
C LEU A 8 9.71 1.07 -11.90
N LEU A 9 10.87 0.93 -12.54
CA LEU A 9 10.95 0.60 -13.96
C LEU A 9 10.35 -0.79 -14.25
N VAL A 10 10.67 -1.81 -13.44
CA VAL A 10 10.07 -3.16 -13.57
C VAL A 10 8.55 -3.07 -13.42
N LEU A 11 8.05 -2.37 -12.41
CA LEU A 11 6.61 -2.18 -12.20
C LEU A 11 5.94 -1.43 -13.36
N MET A 12 6.64 -0.47 -13.96
CA MET A 12 6.16 0.22 -15.18
C MET A 12 6.06 -0.75 -16.36
N LEU A 13 7.06 -1.60 -16.57
CA LEU A 13 7.05 -2.61 -17.64
C LEU A 13 5.90 -3.60 -17.45
N MET A 14 5.72 -4.15 -16.25
CA MET A 14 4.61 -5.06 -15.93
C MET A 14 3.25 -4.38 -16.17
N THR A 15 3.11 -3.11 -15.77
CA THR A 15 1.88 -2.34 -16.01
C THR A 15 1.66 -2.12 -17.50
N TYR A 16 2.71 -1.80 -18.24
CA TYR A 16 2.64 -1.62 -19.69
C TYR A 16 2.27 -2.91 -20.43
N GLU A 17 2.88 -4.03 -20.07
CA GLU A 17 2.55 -5.35 -20.66
C GLU A 17 1.06 -5.69 -20.50
N ARG A 18 0.49 -5.35 -19.35
CA ARG A 18 -0.91 -5.66 -19.06
C ARG A 18 -1.90 -4.67 -19.67
N TYR A 19 -1.62 -3.37 -19.60
CA TYR A 19 -2.59 -2.32 -19.98
C TYR A 19 -2.23 -1.59 -21.28
N ALA A 20 -1.10 -1.93 -21.91
CA ALA A 20 -0.55 -1.26 -23.10
C ALA A 20 -0.39 0.27 -22.95
N LYS A 21 -0.42 0.77 -21.71
CA LYS A 21 -0.29 2.19 -21.38
C LYS A 21 0.21 2.40 -19.95
N ILE A 22 1.11 3.35 -19.77
CA ILE A 22 1.51 3.81 -18.43
C ILE A 22 0.65 5.02 -18.07
N PRO A 23 -0.08 4.98 -16.93
CA PRO A 23 -0.87 6.12 -16.49
C PRO A 23 -0.02 7.33 -16.17
N ALA A 24 -0.48 8.53 -16.56
CA ALA A 24 0.20 9.79 -16.24
C ALA A 24 0.04 10.17 -14.74
N LYS A 25 -1.11 9.85 -14.15
CA LYS A 25 -1.39 10.11 -12.72
C LYS A 25 -0.81 9.03 -11.84
N ARG A 26 -0.06 9.42 -10.80
CA ARG A 26 0.63 8.49 -9.87
C ARG A 26 -0.32 7.52 -9.18
N HIS A 27 -1.45 8.00 -8.65
CA HIS A 27 -2.41 7.15 -7.98
C HIS A 27 -3.01 6.07 -8.91
N VAL A 28 -3.27 6.40 -10.17
CA VAL A 28 -3.74 5.44 -11.17
C VAL A 28 -2.65 4.41 -11.49
N PHE A 29 -1.39 4.84 -11.52
CA PHE A 29 -0.26 3.93 -11.72
C PHE A 29 -0.15 2.92 -10.56
N TYR A 30 -0.13 3.37 -9.29
CA TYR A 30 -0.03 2.47 -8.14
C TYR A 30 -1.24 1.55 -7.99
N TYR A 31 -2.43 2.05 -8.30
CA TYR A 31 -3.63 1.20 -8.41
C TYR A 31 -3.41 0.04 -9.38
N LYS A 32 -2.97 0.33 -10.60
CA LYS A 32 -2.74 -0.69 -11.63
C LYS A 32 -1.58 -1.62 -11.30
N VAL A 33 -0.53 -1.12 -10.66
CA VAL A 33 0.56 -1.96 -10.17
C VAL A 33 0.04 -2.96 -9.14
N PHE A 34 -0.70 -2.49 -8.15
CA PHE A 34 -1.26 -3.36 -7.11
C PHE A 34 -2.22 -4.40 -7.71
N ASP A 35 -3.12 -3.97 -8.57
CA ASP A 35 -4.04 -4.84 -9.30
C ASP A 35 -3.28 -5.91 -10.12
N THR A 36 -2.19 -5.52 -10.81
CA THR A 36 -1.34 -6.46 -11.54
C THR A 36 -0.66 -7.46 -10.62
N LEU A 37 -0.12 -7.02 -9.48
CA LEU A 37 0.55 -7.90 -8.52
C LEU A 37 -0.41 -8.94 -7.93
N VAL A 38 -1.62 -8.52 -7.57
CA VAL A 38 -2.64 -9.43 -7.01
C VAL A 38 -3.12 -10.42 -8.06
N GLU A 39 -3.42 -9.98 -9.29
CA GLU A 39 -3.92 -10.89 -10.34
C GLU A 39 -2.84 -11.78 -10.94
N GLN A 40 -1.59 -11.33 -11.07
CA GLN A 40 -0.50 -12.22 -11.53
C GLN A 40 -0.29 -13.37 -10.55
N HIS A 41 -0.54 -13.14 -9.27
CA HIS A 41 -0.57 -14.20 -8.28
C HIS A 41 -1.67 -15.23 -8.61
N ASP A 42 -2.83 -14.77 -9.11
CA ASP A 42 -3.92 -15.66 -9.55
C ASP A 42 -3.67 -16.31 -10.92
N ALA A 43 -3.01 -15.64 -11.86
CA ALA A 43 -2.72 -16.14 -13.20
C ALA A 43 -1.59 -17.19 -13.24
N ALA A 44 -0.67 -17.18 -12.27
CA ALA A 44 0.34 -18.22 -12.08
C ALA A 44 -0.26 -19.60 -11.71
N LYS A 45 -1.58 -19.75 -11.77
CA LYS A 45 -2.33 -20.99 -11.51
C LYS A 45 -2.08 -22.12 -12.52
N ILE A 46 -1.37 -21.88 -13.61
CA ILE A 46 -0.99 -22.94 -14.56
C ILE A 46 0.33 -23.58 -14.09
N GLY A 47 0.32 -24.21 -12.88
CA GLY A 47 1.43 -25.05 -12.42
C GLY A 47 1.85 -24.93 -10.95
N PHE A 48 1.70 -23.78 -10.30
CA PHE A 48 1.97 -23.59 -8.88
C PHE A 48 0.89 -22.71 -8.26
N ASN A 49 -0.11 -23.33 -7.63
CA ASN A 49 -1.14 -22.63 -6.85
C ASN A 49 -0.50 -22.00 -5.60
N ARG A 50 -0.02 -20.78 -5.69
CA ARG A 50 0.23 -19.96 -4.50
C ARG A 50 -1.10 -19.33 -4.08
N VAL A 51 -1.82 -20.00 -3.22
CA VAL A 51 -3.00 -19.42 -2.55
C VAL A 51 -2.50 -18.44 -1.50
N PHE A 52 -3.05 -17.24 -1.43
CA PHE A 52 -2.78 -16.34 -0.31
C PHE A 52 -3.09 -17.04 1.01
N LYS A 53 -2.16 -17.00 1.95
CA LYS A 53 -2.34 -17.62 3.28
C LYS A 53 -3.51 -16.99 4.03
N THR A 54 -3.71 -15.70 3.84
CA THR A 54 -4.84 -14.95 4.39
C THR A 54 -6.17 -15.25 3.70
N GLN A 55 -6.16 -15.86 2.52
CA GLN A 55 -7.32 -16.08 1.66
C GLN A 55 -8.11 -14.78 1.34
N MET A 56 -7.45 -13.62 1.46
CA MET A 56 -8.05 -12.34 1.13
C MET A 56 -8.17 -12.18 -0.39
N ASN A 57 -9.25 -11.52 -0.81
CA ASN A 57 -9.42 -11.03 -2.16
C ASN A 57 -8.74 -9.65 -2.34
N PRO A 58 -8.65 -9.10 -3.57
CA PRO A 58 -7.99 -7.82 -3.83
C PRO A 58 -8.55 -6.65 -3.02
N GLU A 59 -9.88 -6.59 -2.85
CA GLU A 59 -10.55 -5.53 -2.09
C GLU A 59 -10.22 -5.61 -0.60
N GLU A 60 -10.19 -6.82 -0.05
CA GLU A 60 -9.82 -7.06 1.35
C GLU A 60 -8.36 -6.69 1.62
N PHE A 61 -7.43 -7.03 0.70
CA PHE A 61 -6.04 -6.57 0.78
C PHE A 61 -5.95 -5.05 0.75
N SER A 62 -6.68 -4.41 -0.18
CA SER A 62 -6.71 -2.95 -0.28
C SER A 62 -7.19 -2.32 1.03
N MET A 63 -8.29 -2.82 1.63
CA MET A 63 -8.82 -2.34 2.90
C MET A 63 -7.81 -2.43 4.05
N VAL A 64 -7.09 -3.55 4.15
CA VAL A 64 -6.07 -3.76 5.18
C VAL A 64 -4.90 -2.81 4.97
N LEU A 65 -4.39 -2.70 3.73
CA LEU A 65 -3.26 -1.84 3.39
C LEU A 65 -3.60 -0.35 3.55
N GLU A 66 -4.81 0.06 3.16
CA GLU A 66 -5.30 1.43 3.35
C GLU A 66 -5.25 1.83 4.84
N GLU A 67 -5.80 1.01 5.73
CA GLU A 67 -5.80 1.31 7.15
C GLU A 67 -4.40 1.22 7.77
N PHE A 68 -3.63 0.19 7.43
CA PHE A 68 -2.27 0.01 7.93
C PHE A 68 -1.37 1.17 7.50
N CYS A 69 -1.37 1.51 6.21
CA CYS A 69 -0.54 2.57 5.67
C CYS A 69 -0.91 3.95 6.24
N ALA A 70 -2.21 4.26 6.40
CA ALA A 70 -2.64 5.52 7.00
C ALA A 70 -2.16 5.66 8.44
N ARG A 71 -2.31 4.61 9.28
CA ARG A 71 -1.84 4.63 10.68
C ARG A 71 -0.32 4.80 10.77
N THR A 72 0.41 3.96 10.06
CA THR A 72 1.88 3.98 10.09
C THR A 72 2.45 5.26 9.49
N TYR A 73 1.79 5.84 8.48
CA TYR A 73 2.15 7.14 7.92
C TYR A 73 1.94 8.27 8.95
N ILE A 74 0.80 8.26 9.67
CA ILE A 74 0.52 9.24 10.74
C ILE A 74 1.58 9.17 11.83
N ASP A 75 2.03 7.97 12.19
CA ASP A 75 3.06 7.73 13.21
C ASP A 75 4.49 7.94 12.70
N GLU A 76 4.67 8.38 11.44
CA GLU A 76 5.98 8.54 10.77
C GLU A 76 6.81 7.25 10.78
N LYS A 77 6.14 6.08 10.73
CA LYS A 77 6.76 4.77 10.81
C LYS A 77 6.88 4.16 9.41
N PHE A 78 8.13 3.92 8.98
CA PHE A 78 8.45 3.44 7.62
C PHE A 78 9.13 2.08 7.63
N GLU A 79 9.62 1.64 8.78
CA GLU A 79 10.22 0.34 9.04
C GLU A 79 9.63 -0.24 10.32
N PHE A 80 9.43 -1.56 10.35
CA PHE A 80 8.74 -2.26 11.43
C PHE A 80 9.54 -3.48 11.84
N THR A 81 9.80 -3.65 13.12
CA THR A 81 10.11 -4.97 13.69
C THR A 81 8.86 -5.86 13.58
N GLN A 82 9.02 -7.17 13.76
CA GLN A 82 7.85 -8.06 13.78
C GLN A 82 6.86 -7.67 14.87
N LEU A 83 7.33 -7.35 16.06
CA LEU A 83 6.48 -6.95 17.18
C LEU A 83 5.67 -5.68 16.86
N GLU A 84 6.32 -4.65 16.31
CA GLU A 84 5.64 -3.43 15.91
C GLU A 84 4.60 -3.68 14.81
N PHE A 85 4.89 -4.55 13.84
CA PHE A 85 3.93 -4.93 12.82
C PHE A 85 2.73 -5.64 13.43
N GLU A 86 2.94 -6.55 14.37
CA GLU A 86 1.88 -7.24 15.12
C GLU A 86 1.01 -6.27 15.92
N GLU A 87 1.60 -5.27 16.58
CA GLU A 87 0.86 -4.23 17.30
C GLU A 87 -0.07 -3.44 16.37
N TYR A 88 0.42 -3.02 15.19
CA TYR A 88 -0.45 -2.38 14.20
C TYR A 88 -1.55 -3.32 13.71
N PHE A 89 -1.19 -4.58 13.38
CA PHE A 89 -2.13 -5.59 12.89
C PHE A 89 -3.30 -5.81 13.85
N HIS A 90 -3.04 -5.99 15.13
CA HIS A 90 -4.07 -6.21 16.14
C HIS A 90 -5.05 -5.03 16.30
N ASN A 91 -4.62 -3.84 15.93
CA ASN A 91 -5.43 -2.63 15.99
C ASN A 91 -6.21 -2.34 14.70
N LEU A 92 -6.01 -3.13 13.63
CA LEU A 92 -6.72 -2.90 12.36
C LEU A 92 -8.20 -3.31 12.47
N ARG A 93 -9.08 -2.34 12.21
CA ARG A 93 -10.53 -2.57 12.16
C ARG A 93 -10.93 -3.34 10.90
N SER A 94 -10.21 -3.14 9.80
CA SER A 94 -10.38 -3.83 8.53
C SER A 94 -10.24 -5.35 8.69
N VAL A 95 -9.22 -5.82 9.39
CA VAL A 95 -9.02 -7.25 9.70
C VAL A 95 -10.23 -7.84 10.42
N LYS A 96 -10.72 -7.14 11.47
CA LYS A 96 -11.90 -7.57 12.22
C LYS A 96 -13.17 -7.59 11.36
N ARG A 97 -13.29 -6.66 10.42
CA ARG A 97 -14.44 -6.54 9.51
C ARG A 97 -14.46 -7.62 8.44
N ILE A 98 -13.30 -8.04 7.95
CA ILE A 98 -13.16 -9.14 6.99
C ILE A 98 -13.66 -10.46 7.60
N GLY A 99 -13.45 -10.69 8.90
CA GLY A 99 -13.95 -11.86 9.62
C GLY A 99 -13.30 -13.19 9.21
N LYS A 100 -12.22 -13.17 8.42
CA LYS A 100 -11.43 -14.35 8.09
C LYS A 100 -10.42 -14.65 9.18
N ASN A 101 -10.17 -15.93 9.43
CA ASN A 101 -9.20 -16.35 10.42
C ASN A 101 -7.81 -16.48 9.79
N PHE A 102 -7.00 -15.42 9.88
CA PHE A 102 -5.60 -15.43 9.48
C PHE A 102 -4.73 -14.69 10.51
N SER A 103 -3.49 -15.08 10.60
CA SER A 103 -2.53 -14.49 11.52
C SER A 103 -1.79 -13.31 10.93
N CYS A 104 -1.13 -12.52 11.77
CA CYS A 104 -0.21 -11.48 11.34
C CYS A 104 0.92 -12.05 10.46
N THR A 105 1.43 -13.24 10.80
CA THR A 105 2.47 -13.93 10.02
C THR A 105 1.98 -14.36 8.64
N ASP A 106 0.70 -14.70 8.48
CA ASP A 106 0.10 -14.99 7.17
C ASP A 106 0.06 -13.73 6.31
N LEU A 107 -0.38 -12.61 6.89
CA LEU A 107 -0.36 -11.31 6.20
C LEU A 107 1.06 -10.90 5.79
N ILE A 108 2.02 -10.95 6.72
CA ILE A 108 3.42 -10.65 6.41
C ILE A 108 3.95 -11.54 5.28
N SER A 109 3.63 -12.84 5.32
CA SER A 109 4.04 -13.78 4.27
C SER A 109 3.44 -13.40 2.92
N ASP A 110 2.16 -13.05 2.86
CA ASP A 110 1.51 -12.65 1.62
C ASP A 110 2.09 -11.35 1.07
N LEU A 111 2.37 -10.37 1.94
CA LEU A 111 2.95 -9.09 1.53
C LEU A 111 4.42 -9.19 1.09
N THR A 112 5.20 -10.12 1.68
CA THR A 112 6.64 -10.28 1.37
C THR A 112 6.89 -11.27 0.24
N VAL A 113 6.16 -12.38 0.19
CA VAL A 113 6.43 -13.49 -0.74
C VAL A 113 5.48 -13.52 -1.92
N ALA A 114 4.18 -13.29 -1.66
CA ALA A 114 3.18 -13.39 -2.71
C ALA A 114 3.08 -12.09 -3.52
N LEU A 115 2.91 -10.95 -2.87
CA LEU A 115 2.78 -9.63 -3.51
C LEU A 115 4.13 -8.92 -3.70
N CYS A 116 5.15 -9.30 -2.95
CA CYS A 116 6.49 -8.69 -2.98
C CYS A 116 6.46 -7.16 -2.80
N ILE A 117 5.50 -6.63 -2.03
CA ILE A 117 5.41 -5.18 -1.71
C ILE A 117 6.10 -4.81 -0.40
N LEU A 118 6.40 -5.81 0.44
CA LEU A 118 7.28 -5.67 1.59
C LEU A 118 8.59 -6.42 1.38
N THR A 119 9.64 -5.95 2.00
CA THR A 119 10.93 -6.64 2.13
C THR A 119 11.28 -6.79 3.60
N HIS A 120 12.01 -7.87 3.92
CA HIS A 120 12.56 -8.12 5.25
C HIS A 120 14.09 -8.03 5.19
N ASN A 121 14.66 -7.12 5.96
CA ASN A 121 16.10 -6.94 6.02
C ASN A 121 16.51 -6.47 7.42
N ASN A 122 17.56 -7.07 8.00
CA ASN A 122 18.06 -6.75 9.34
C ASN A 122 16.96 -6.74 10.42
N ASP A 123 16.14 -7.82 10.46
CA ASP A 123 15.00 -8.00 11.39
C ASP A 123 13.90 -6.94 11.30
N LYS A 124 13.87 -6.17 10.20
CA LYS A 124 12.84 -5.18 9.93
C LYS A 124 12.12 -5.41 8.60
N TYR A 125 10.83 -5.16 8.63
CA TYR A 125 9.97 -5.09 7.45
C TYR A 125 9.86 -3.64 6.99
N ARG A 126 9.88 -3.43 5.68
CA ARG A 126 9.62 -2.12 5.05
C ARG A 126 8.99 -2.31 3.68
N PHE A 127 8.26 -1.32 3.21
CA PHE A 127 7.81 -1.33 1.82
C PHE A 127 9.01 -1.33 0.88
N ILE A 128 8.95 -2.12 -0.20
CA ILE A 128 10.01 -2.18 -1.24
C ILE A 128 10.25 -0.80 -1.85
N HIS A 129 9.22 0.04 -1.86
CA HIS A 129 9.30 1.47 -2.14
C HIS A 129 8.27 2.21 -1.28
N ARG A 130 8.69 3.32 -0.66
CA ARG A 130 7.85 4.13 0.24
C ARG A 130 6.54 4.57 -0.41
N SER A 131 6.54 4.82 -1.70
CA SER A 131 5.35 5.27 -2.43
C SER A 131 4.17 4.28 -2.41
N PHE A 132 4.37 3.00 -2.09
CA PHE A 132 3.25 2.10 -1.80
C PHE A 132 2.51 2.51 -0.53
N GLN A 133 3.25 2.82 0.53
CA GLN A 133 2.64 3.33 1.77
C GLN A 133 1.94 4.67 1.53
N GLU A 134 2.60 5.57 0.80
CA GLU A 134 2.04 6.88 0.43
C GLU A 134 0.75 6.72 -0.38
N TYR A 135 0.70 5.81 -1.35
CA TYR A 135 -0.48 5.55 -2.16
C TYR A 135 -1.67 5.07 -1.34
N PHE A 136 -1.51 4.01 -0.53
CA PHE A 136 -2.62 3.49 0.28
C PHE A 136 -3.07 4.49 1.34
N CYS A 137 -2.14 5.26 1.91
CA CYS A 137 -2.45 6.36 2.80
C CYS A 137 -3.28 7.44 2.08
N ALA A 138 -2.88 7.85 0.88
CA ALA A 138 -3.61 8.83 0.07
C ALA A 138 -5.03 8.36 -0.27
N VAL A 139 -5.22 7.06 -0.58
CA VAL A 139 -6.55 6.46 -0.80
C VAL A 139 -7.43 6.62 0.44
N THR A 140 -6.88 6.31 1.63
CA THR A 140 -7.62 6.48 2.90
C THR A 140 -8.02 7.94 3.12
N PHE A 141 -7.10 8.87 2.93
CA PHE A 141 -7.35 10.29 3.14
C PHE A 141 -8.33 10.87 2.12
N ALA A 142 -8.29 10.40 0.87
CA ALA A 142 -9.26 10.80 -0.14
C ALA A 142 -10.69 10.34 0.18
N LYS A 143 -10.85 9.20 0.87
CA LYS A 143 -12.15 8.63 1.28
C LYS A 143 -12.68 9.18 2.61
N CYS A 144 -11.87 9.89 3.42
CA CYS A 144 -12.30 10.38 4.72
C CYS A 144 -13.40 11.45 4.60
N ASP A 145 -14.23 11.60 5.63
CA ASP A 145 -15.22 12.66 5.70
C ASP A 145 -14.59 14.03 6.01
N ASP A 146 -15.36 15.10 5.91
CA ASP A 146 -14.87 16.46 6.10
C ASP A 146 -14.38 16.73 7.53
N ALA A 147 -14.91 16.03 8.54
CA ALA A 147 -14.46 16.16 9.91
C ALA A 147 -13.08 15.55 10.11
N ALA A 148 -12.85 14.34 9.57
CA ALA A 148 -11.55 13.67 9.58
C ALA A 148 -10.53 14.41 8.69
N PHE A 149 -10.97 15.00 7.58
CA PHE A 149 -10.12 15.75 6.66
C PHE A 149 -9.40 16.93 7.34
N LYS A 150 -10.04 17.63 8.28
CA LYS A 150 -9.39 18.70 9.06
C LYS A 150 -8.18 18.18 9.84
N SER A 151 -8.26 16.96 10.37
CA SER A 151 -7.15 16.32 11.08
C SER A 151 -6.04 15.91 10.09
N VAL A 152 -6.41 15.44 8.90
CA VAL A 152 -5.45 15.13 7.82
C VAL A 152 -4.73 16.39 7.37
N ALA A 153 -5.43 17.49 7.14
CA ALA A 153 -4.85 18.77 6.76
C ALA A 153 -3.82 19.25 7.82
N ALA A 154 -4.14 19.14 9.10
CA ALA A 154 -3.24 19.51 10.18
C ALA A 154 -1.96 18.64 10.22
N ILE A 155 -2.01 17.39 9.74
CA ILE A 155 -0.82 16.53 9.60
C ILE A 155 0.08 17.07 8.48
N PHE A 156 -0.48 17.43 7.35
CA PHE A 156 0.28 18.00 6.23
C PHE A 156 0.89 19.36 6.60
N ASP A 157 0.13 20.25 7.26
CA ASP A 157 0.64 21.56 7.73
C ASP A 157 1.89 21.42 8.62
N LYS A 158 1.88 20.45 9.55
CA LYS A 158 3.02 20.17 10.43
C LYS A 158 4.23 19.60 9.69
N ARG A 159 4.03 19.01 8.53
CA ARG A 159 5.05 18.28 7.77
C ARG A 159 5.55 19.01 6.55
N ILE A 160 4.97 20.14 6.16
CA ILE A 160 5.32 20.91 4.96
C ILE A 160 6.84 21.08 4.78
N ALA A 161 7.59 21.35 5.84
CA ALA A 161 9.04 21.50 5.77
C ALA A 161 9.81 20.18 5.54
N LYS A 162 9.17 19.01 5.71
CA LYS A 162 9.78 17.68 5.59
C LYS A 162 9.38 16.93 4.31
N ILE A 163 8.42 17.47 3.54
CA ILE A 163 7.69 16.76 2.46
C ILE A 163 8.40 16.84 1.08
N THR A 164 9.67 17.16 1.00
CA THR A 164 10.36 17.34 -0.30
C THR A 164 10.36 16.09 -1.21
N ALA A 165 9.92 14.91 -0.75
CA ALA A 165 9.86 13.68 -1.53
C ALA A 165 8.61 12.83 -1.23
N ASP A 166 7.54 13.41 -0.68
CA ASP A 166 6.31 12.71 -0.30
C ASP A 166 5.19 13.08 -1.27
N TYR A 167 4.59 12.09 -1.91
CA TYR A 167 3.54 12.28 -2.92
C TYR A 167 2.14 11.96 -2.39
N THR A 168 1.97 11.76 -1.08
CA THR A 168 0.68 11.42 -0.46
C THR A 168 -0.36 12.50 -0.73
N PHE A 169 0.00 13.77 -0.51
CA PHE A 169 -0.89 14.91 -0.75
C PHE A 169 -1.28 15.04 -2.22
N ASP A 170 -0.30 14.98 -3.13
CA ASP A 170 -0.57 15.10 -4.57
C ASP A 170 -1.52 14.00 -5.05
N MET A 171 -1.28 12.75 -4.61
CA MET A 171 -2.14 11.61 -4.96
C MET A 171 -3.53 11.76 -4.36
N MET A 172 -3.64 12.18 -3.11
CA MET A 172 -4.92 12.43 -2.43
C MET A 172 -5.72 13.51 -3.18
N PHE A 173 -5.10 14.64 -3.49
CA PHE A 173 -5.74 15.75 -4.21
C PHE A 173 -6.18 15.34 -5.61
N ASP A 174 -5.37 14.55 -6.32
CA ASP A 174 -5.73 14.01 -7.62
C ASP A 174 -6.95 13.08 -7.60
N MET A 175 -7.18 12.37 -6.47
CA MET A 175 -8.33 11.48 -6.26
C MET A 175 -9.59 12.22 -5.79
N ALA A 176 -9.42 13.30 -5.03
CA ALA A 176 -10.51 14.06 -4.42
C ALA A 176 -10.26 15.59 -4.51
N PRO A 177 -10.29 16.17 -5.72
CA PRO A 177 -9.93 17.57 -5.93
C PRO A 177 -10.91 18.59 -5.30
N SER A 178 -12.07 18.12 -4.81
CA SER A 178 -13.05 18.93 -4.10
C SER A 178 -12.79 19.06 -2.59
N LYS A 179 -11.79 18.39 -2.07
CA LYS A 179 -11.31 18.49 -0.70
C LYS A 179 -10.10 19.41 -0.63
#